data_448fd47925b5f467a0fa469e96675c56
#
_entry.id   448fd47925b5f467a0fa469e96675c56
#
_cell.length_a   1.000
_cell.length_b   1.000
_cell.length_c   1.000
_cell.angle_alpha   90.00
_cell.angle_beta   90.00
_cell.angle_gamma   90.00
#
_symmetry.space_group_name_H-M   'P 1'
#
loop_
_entity.id
_entity.type
_entity.pdbx_description
1 polymer ?
#
loop_
_entity_poly.entity_id
_entity_poly.type
_entity_poly.pdbx_seq_one_letter_code
_entity_poly.pdbx_strand_id
1 'polypeptide(L)'
;MRYALLVSPSTPRVYAQSASALAAAELQVVSADVLGGALTDVQQQSFGSVQYVTFTAPALDELSHSWLSNLAATFALFSLDDAGRLTPLDLRRWDELDSDLVSIQKYAGKTNEAFTKLLFNVTLAASAFAGERRALSVLDPLCGRGTTLNQALMYGHHATGVEVDKKDFEAFSLFIQRWVKDKRLKHEAVQGHVKGHPKLDLALGVTKERYKAGDTLRVTYVSADTHAIAEVFQQRSFDLIVTDAPYGVQHGAHGAETTARKPVDLLASALPIWRAALRPGGAIGIAWNNLVLRREKLAQLLAENGLEVCTSLAHDSFEHRVDASIRRDLIVGRAP
;
A
#
# COMPACT_ATOMS: atom_id res chain seq x y z
N MET A 1 -8.02 28.58 -4.93
CA MET A 1 -8.57 28.52 -3.55
C MET A 1 -7.56 27.85 -2.65
N ARG A 2 -7.50 28.19 -1.36
CA ARG A 2 -6.63 27.49 -0.40
C ARG A 2 -7.40 26.41 0.33
N TYR A 3 -6.71 25.33 0.64
CA TYR A 3 -7.24 24.19 1.36
C TYR A 3 -6.29 23.78 2.47
N ALA A 4 -6.82 23.08 3.47
CA ALA A 4 -6.05 22.51 4.57
C ALA A 4 -6.49 21.06 4.83
N LEU A 5 -5.54 20.16 4.86
CA LEU A 5 -5.71 18.77 5.23
C LEU A 5 -5.24 18.61 6.67
N LEU A 6 -6.13 18.21 7.56
CA LEU A 6 -5.78 17.84 8.93
C LEU A 6 -5.12 16.46 8.93
N VAL A 7 -3.88 16.42 9.40
CA VAL A 7 -3.10 15.17 9.47
C VAL A 7 -3.62 14.31 10.61
N SER A 8 -3.93 13.05 10.31
CA SER A 8 -4.40 12.08 11.31
C SER A 8 -3.38 11.91 12.44
N PRO A 9 -3.79 12.04 13.71
CA PRO A 9 -2.89 11.78 14.82
C PRO A 9 -2.45 10.30 14.81
N SER A 10 -1.14 10.08 14.77
CA SER A 10 -0.56 8.73 14.80
C SER A 10 -0.15 8.36 16.22
N THR A 11 -0.48 7.13 16.63
CA THR A 11 -0.12 6.59 17.94
C THR A 11 1.40 6.32 18.08
N PRO A 12 2.12 5.79 17.05
CA PRO A 12 3.57 5.68 17.13
C PRO A 12 4.23 7.05 17.01
N ARG A 13 4.89 7.50 18.07
CA ARG A 13 5.52 8.82 18.17
C ARG A 13 6.49 9.13 17.02
N VAL A 14 7.24 8.13 16.58
CA VAL A 14 8.22 8.29 15.49
C VAL A 14 7.52 8.55 14.15
N TYR A 15 6.45 7.82 13.85
CA TYR A 15 5.66 8.04 12.64
C TYR A 15 4.91 9.39 12.70
N ALA A 16 4.42 9.79 13.88
CA ALA A 16 3.77 11.09 14.08
C ALA A 16 4.67 12.28 13.72
N GLN A 17 5.98 12.18 13.98
CA GLN A 17 6.95 13.22 13.63
C GLN A 17 7.15 13.37 12.12
N SER A 18 6.99 12.29 11.35
CA SER A 18 7.16 12.28 9.89
C SER A 18 5.82 12.42 9.14
N ALA A 19 4.69 12.26 9.83
CA ALA A 19 3.39 12.13 9.18
C ALA A 19 3.02 13.33 8.28
N SER A 20 3.31 14.57 8.70
CA SER A 20 3.03 15.76 7.91
C SER A 20 3.90 15.86 6.66
N ALA A 21 5.18 15.47 6.76
CA ALA A 21 6.10 15.45 5.61
C ALA A 21 5.69 14.36 4.60
N LEU A 22 5.37 13.17 5.09
CA LEU A 22 4.88 12.07 4.26
C LEU A 22 3.54 12.41 3.58
N ALA A 23 2.62 13.08 4.30
CA ALA A 23 1.36 13.54 3.74
C ALA A 23 1.56 14.62 2.65
N ALA A 24 2.50 15.53 2.85
CA ALA A 24 2.85 16.55 1.84
C ALA A 24 3.46 15.91 0.59
N ALA A 25 4.36 14.93 0.75
CA ALA A 25 4.95 14.19 -0.36
C ALA A 25 3.90 13.37 -1.13
N GLU A 26 3.00 12.66 -0.43
CA GLU A 26 1.90 11.91 -1.04
C GLU A 26 0.98 12.84 -1.86
N LEU A 27 0.61 13.99 -1.28
CA LEU A 27 -0.22 14.99 -1.95
C LEU A 27 0.46 15.52 -3.22
N GLN A 28 1.76 15.78 -3.19
CA GLN A 28 2.52 16.23 -4.35
C GLN A 28 2.61 15.15 -5.44
N VAL A 29 2.81 13.88 -5.07
CA VAL A 29 2.77 12.75 -6.02
C VAL A 29 1.41 12.65 -6.67
N VAL A 30 0.33 12.66 -5.90
CA VAL A 30 -1.04 12.62 -6.43
C VAL A 30 -1.32 13.82 -7.33
N SER A 31 -0.85 15.02 -6.95
CA SER A 31 -0.96 16.21 -7.81
C SER A 31 -0.29 15.99 -9.16
N ALA A 32 0.95 15.50 -9.18
CA ALA A 32 1.73 15.34 -10.40
C ALA A 32 1.22 14.18 -11.28
N ASP A 33 0.99 13.01 -10.68
CA ASP A 33 0.74 11.78 -11.41
C ASP A 33 -0.74 11.60 -11.80
N VAL A 34 -1.67 12.19 -11.04
CA VAL A 34 -3.11 12.00 -11.24
C VAL A 34 -3.85 13.27 -11.61
N LEU A 35 -3.50 14.40 -10.98
CA LEU A 35 -4.26 15.64 -11.09
C LEU A 35 -3.62 16.67 -12.02
N GLY A 36 -2.66 16.28 -12.85
CA GLY A 36 -2.01 17.15 -13.84
C GLY A 36 -1.29 18.37 -13.25
N GLY A 37 -0.82 18.27 -12.00
CA GLY A 37 -0.13 19.35 -11.30
C GLY A 37 -1.07 20.43 -10.72
N ALA A 38 -2.35 20.12 -10.55
CA ALA A 38 -3.37 21.09 -10.13
C ALA A 38 -3.21 21.58 -8.68
N LEU A 39 -2.47 20.86 -7.83
CA LEU A 39 -2.22 21.25 -6.44
C LEU A 39 -0.86 21.91 -6.32
N THR A 40 -0.84 23.17 -5.88
CA THR A 40 0.37 23.99 -5.73
C THR A 40 0.55 24.48 -4.30
N ASP A 41 1.68 25.12 -4.00
CA ASP A 41 1.98 25.73 -2.69
C ASP A 41 1.77 24.78 -1.51
N VAL A 42 2.17 23.53 -1.69
CA VAL A 42 2.03 22.50 -0.65
C VAL A 42 2.99 22.80 0.50
N GLN A 43 2.45 23.02 1.69
CA GLN A 43 3.20 23.41 2.87
C GLN A 43 2.72 22.67 4.11
N GLN A 44 3.65 22.34 5.00
CA GLN A 44 3.33 21.89 6.34
C GLN A 44 3.09 23.12 7.21
N GLN A 45 1.94 23.18 7.86
CA GLN A 45 1.54 24.32 8.69
C GLN A 45 0.89 23.85 9.99
N SER A 46 1.15 24.59 11.07
CA SER A 46 0.47 24.37 12.35
C SER A 46 -0.55 25.47 12.59
N PHE A 47 -1.77 25.08 12.93
CA PHE A 47 -2.75 25.99 13.51
C PHE A 47 -2.89 25.67 15.01
N GLY A 48 -2.37 26.54 15.85
CA GLY A 48 -2.11 26.21 17.26
C GLY A 48 -1.10 25.07 17.38
N SER A 49 -1.45 24.00 18.07
CA SER A 49 -0.62 22.80 18.24
C SER A 49 -0.94 21.66 17.24
N VAL A 50 -1.85 21.91 16.29
CA VAL A 50 -2.36 20.90 15.37
C VAL A 50 -1.67 21.01 14.01
N GLN A 51 -1.25 19.87 13.46
CA GLN A 51 -0.53 19.79 12.19
C GLN A 51 -1.48 19.67 11.00
N TYR A 52 -1.25 20.49 9.98
CA TYR A 52 -1.97 20.47 8.72
C TYR A 52 -0.98 20.44 7.55
N VAL A 53 -1.44 19.96 6.41
CA VAL A 53 -0.83 20.24 5.11
C VAL A 53 -1.75 21.18 4.37
N THR A 54 -1.27 22.38 4.06
CA THR A 54 -2.01 23.38 3.28
C THR A 54 -1.56 23.37 1.82
N PHE A 55 -2.45 23.69 0.91
CA PHE A 55 -2.17 23.75 -0.52
C PHE A 55 -3.14 24.68 -1.23
N THR A 56 -2.79 25.10 -2.44
CA THR A 56 -3.62 25.87 -3.35
C THR A 56 -4.10 24.99 -4.49
N ALA A 57 -5.38 25.10 -4.83
CA ALA A 57 -5.97 24.40 -5.97
C ALA A 57 -7.11 25.22 -6.59
N PRO A 58 -7.54 24.94 -7.84
CA PRO A 58 -8.86 25.34 -8.34
C PRO A 58 -9.98 24.79 -7.44
N ALA A 59 -11.24 25.03 -7.80
CA ALA A 59 -12.34 24.30 -7.15
C ALA A 59 -12.12 22.79 -7.34
N LEU A 60 -12.20 22.03 -6.23
CA LEU A 60 -11.97 20.59 -6.28
C LEU A 60 -13.05 19.90 -7.11
N ASP A 61 -12.68 19.29 -8.21
CA ASP A 61 -13.52 18.37 -8.95
C ASP A 61 -13.69 17.02 -8.22
N GLU A 62 -14.47 16.12 -8.77
CA GLU A 62 -14.76 14.82 -8.16
C GLU A 62 -13.49 13.98 -7.98
N LEU A 63 -12.58 14.00 -8.96
CA LEU A 63 -11.33 13.24 -8.92
C LEU A 63 -10.41 13.77 -7.83
N SER A 64 -10.16 15.08 -7.82
CA SER A 64 -9.31 15.73 -6.81
C SER A 64 -9.86 15.52 -5.41
N HIS A 65 -11.16 15.71 -5.22
CA HIS A 65 -11.81 15.52 -3.92
C HIS A 65 -11.72 14.06 -3.44
N SER A 66 -11.94 13.12 -4.35
CA SER A 66 -11.83 11.68 -4.06
C SER A 66 -10.41 11.31 -3.61
N TRP A 67 -9.38 11.69 -4.35
CA TRP A 67 -7.98 11.41 -3.98
C TRP A 67 -7.58 12.07 -2.66
N LEU A 68 -7.89 13.36 -2.48
CA LEU A 68 -7.59 14.09 -1.24
C LEU A 68 -8.25 13.46 -0.01
N SER A 69 -9.46 12.92 -0.18
CA SER A 69 -10.18 12.23 0.88
C SER A 69 -9.48 10.93 1.30
N ASN A 70 -8.70 10.31 0.41
CA ASN A 70 -8.13 8.97 0.60
C ASN A 70 -6.62 8.96 0.81
N LEU A 71 -5.94 10.13 0.87
CA LEU A 71 -4.53 10.16 1.28
C LEU A 71 -4.37 9.47 2.66
N ALA A 72 -3.21 8.84 2.86
CA ALA A 72 -2.98 7.98 4.01
C ALA A 72 -3.17 8.68 5.37
N ALA A 73 -2.80 9.95 5.41
CA ALA A 73 -2.88 10.75 6.64
C ALA A 73 -4.10 11.69 6.70
N THR A 74 -5.04 11.65 5.76
CA THR A 74 -6.21 12.52 5.78
C THR A 74 -7.15 12.15 6.92
N PHE A 75 -7.22 13.00 7.94
CA PHE A 75 -8.24 12.94 8.98
C PHE A 75 -9.48 13.74 8.59
N ALA A 76 -9.29 15.01 8.16
CA ALA A 76 -10.34 15.89 7.68
C ALA A 76 -9.78 16.85 6.62
N LEU A 77 -10.64 17.35 5.74
CA LEU A 77 -10.34 18.31 4.68
C LEU A 77 -11.14 19.57 4.89
N PHE A 78 -10.53 20.73 4.65
CA PHE A 78 -11.14 22.04 4.84
C PHE A 78 -10.82 22.95 3.65
N SER A 79 -11.73 23.86 3.33
CA SER A 79 -11.37 25.09 2.64
C SER A 79 -10.83 26.10 3.65
N LEU A 80 -9.84 26.90 3.24
CA LEU A 80 -9.15 27.88 4.07
C LEU A 80 -9.32 29.27 3.44
N ASP A 81 -9.98 30.20 4.14
CA ASP A 81 -10.16 31.55 3.67
C ASP A 81 -8.97 32.48 4.03
N ASP A 82 -8.99 33.71 3.51
CA ASP A 82 -7.93 34.71 3.74
C ASP A 82 -7.87 35.19 5.20
N ALA A 83 -8.95 35.04 5.95
CA ALA A 83 -8.99 35.31 7.39
C ALA A 83 -8.50 34.15 8.25
N GLY A 84 -8.06 33.04 7.63
CA GLY A 84 -7.55 31.84 8.32
C GLY A 84 -8.65 30.94 8.89
N ARG A 85 -9.91 31.09 8.45
CA ARG A 85 -11.00 30.25 8.92
C ARG A 85 -11.06 28.96 8.10
N LEU A 86 -11.25 27.85 8.82
CA LEU A 86 -11.37 26.49 8.26
C LEU A 86 -12.86 26.13 8.15
N THR A 87 -13.32 25.86 6.94
CA THR A 87 -14.68 25.32 6.68
C THR A 87 -14.55 23.86 6.28
N PRO A 88 -15.16 22.92 7.01
CA PRO A 88 -15.00 21.48 6.73
C PRO A 88 -15.64 21.11 5.39
N LEU A 89 -15.00 20.16 4.71
CA LEU A 89 -15.47 19.51 3.49
C LEU A 89 -15.75 18.05 3.78
N ASP A 90 -16.79 17.50 3.18
CA ASP A 90 -17.11 16.08 3.31
C ASP A 90 -16.03 15.21 2.67
N LEU A 91 -15.71 14.07 3.30
CA LEU A 91 -14.76 13.13 2.75
C LEU A 91 -15.48 12.06 1.90
N ARG A 92 -14.86 11.70 0.77
CA ARG A 92 -15.32 10.65 -0.14
C ARG A 92 -14.39 9.46 -0.05
N ARG A 93 -14.61 8.62 0.96
CA ARG A 93 -13.77 7.43 1.20
C ARG A 93 -13.98 6.36 0.14
N TRP A 94 -12.89 5.64 -0.16
CA TRP A 94 -12.93 4.44 -1.03
C TRP A 94 -13.21 3.16 -0.25
N ASP A 95 -13.26 3.27 1.08
CA ASP A 95 -13.38 2.11 1.96
C ASP A 95 -14.70 1.37 1.72
N GLU A 96 -14.62 0.16 1.16
CA GLU A 96 -15.74 -0.75 0.89
C GLU A 96 -16.07 -1.65 2.07
N LEU A 97 -15.14 -1.80 3.02
CA LEU A 97 -15.22 -2.69 4.17
C LEU A 97 -14.95 -1.92 5.48
N ASP A 98 -15.28 -2.53 6.61
CA ASP A 98 -15.03 -1.93 7.93
C ASP A 98 -13.54 -1.76 8.21
N SER A 99 -13.17 -0.61 8.77
CA SER A 99 -11.78 -0.22 9.05
C SER A 99 -11.03 -1.13 10.02
N ASP A 100 -11.74 -1.96 10.80
CA ASP A 100 -11.12 -2.94 11.69
C ASP A 100 -10.44 -4.09 10.92
N LEU A 101 -10.76 -4.30 9.62
CA LEU A 101 -10.03 -5.23 8.77
C LEU A 101 -8.51 -4.96 8.78
N VAL A 102 -8.11 -3.70 8.73
CA VAL A 102 -6.69 -3.30 8.74
C VAL A 102 -6.15 -3.05 10.15
N SER A 103 -6.99 -2.67 11.12
CA SER A 103 -6.55 -2.18 12.42
C SER A 103 -6.62 -3.20 13.56
N ILE A 104 -7.46 -4.24 13.45
CA ILE A 104 -7.70 -5.18 14.55
C ILE A 104 -6.53 -6.13 14.83
N GLN A 105 -5.82 -6.59 13.78
CA GLN A 105 -4.66 -7.42 13.97
C GLN A 105 -3.51 -6.62 14.59
N LYS A 106 -2.94 -7.15 15.67
CA LYS A 106 -1.75 -6.59 16.32
C LYS A 106 -0.74 -7.71 16.58
N TYR A 107 0.45 -7.56 16.00
CA TYR A 107 1.56 -8.49 16.16
C TYR A 107 2.90 -7.76 16.05
N ALA A 108 3.95 -8.35 16.59
CA ALA A 108 5.30 -7.78 16.50
C ALA A 108 5.75 -7.72 15.03
N GLY A 109 6.30 -6.58 14.62
CA GLY A 109 6.76 -6.36 13.25
C GLY A 109 5.66 -5.97 12.26
N LYS A 110 4.41 -5.79 12.70
CA LYS A 110 3.35 -5.27 11.82
C LYS A 110 3.71 -3.89 11.29
N THR A 111 3.64 -3.73 9.98
CA THR A 111 3.77 -2.43 9.34
C THR A 111 2.62 -1.52 9.75
N ASN A 112 2.92 -0.24 9.98
CA ASN A 112 1.91 0.77 10.29
C ASN A 112 0.88 0.86 9.15
N GLU A 113 -0.39 0.81 9.47
CA GLU A 113 -1.50 0.79 8.51
C GLU A 113 -1.53 2.05 7.63
N ALA A 114 -1.25 3.22 8.22
CA ALA A 114 -1.18 4.46 7.46
C ALA A 114 -0.02 4.45 6.47
N PHE A 115 1.13 3.84 6.83
CA PHE A 115 2.24 3.68 5.89
C PHE A 115 1.91 2.67 4.77
N THR A 116 1.25 1.55 5.08
CA THR A 116 0.77 0.61 4.05
C THR A 116 -0.18 1.30 3.08
N LYS A 117 -1.10 2.11 3.59
CA LYS A 117 -2.02 2.93 2.78
C LYS A 117 -1.26 3.93 1.91
N LEU A 118 -0.24 4.62 2.46
CA LEU A 118 0.65 5.52 1.73
C LEU A 118 1.35 4.81 0.57
N LEU A 119 2.00 3.70 0.83
CA LEU A 119 2.69 2.89 -0.19
C LEU A 119 1.72 2.45 -1.29
N PHE A 120 0.53 2.00 -0.90
CA PHE A 120 -0.53 1.61 -1.84
C PHE A 120 -0.96 2.79 -2.73
N ASN A 121 -1.27 3.94 -2.13
CA ASN A 121 -1.72 5.13 -2.84
C ASN A 121 -0.68 5.66 -3.83
N VAL A 122 0.58 5.75 -3.42
CA VAL A 122 1.68 6.22 -4.28
C VAL A 122 1.91 5.24 -5.44
N THR A 123 1.79 3.93 -5.20
CA THR A 123 1.88 2.92 -6.26
C THR A 123 0.70 3.01 -7.23
N LEU A 124 -0.51 3.16 -6.72
CA LEU A 124 -1.71 3.33 -7.54
C LEU A 124 -1.64 4.62 -8.38
N ALA A 125 -1.25 5.74 -7.77
CA ALA A 125 -1.11 7.04 -8.45
C ALA A 125 -0.13 6.97 -9.62
N ALA A 126 0.96 6.23 -9.47
CA ALA A 126 1.95 6.02 -10.50
C ALA A 126 1.48 5.13 -11.66
N SER A 127 0.45 4.31 -11.50
CA SER A 127 -0.04 3.39 -12.51
C SER A 127 -0.95 4.07 -13.54
N ALA A 128 -1.12 3.44 -14.71
CA ALA A 128 -2.13 3.86 -15.68
C ALA A 128 -3.58 3.64 -15.17
N PHE A 129 -3.75 2.97 -14.03
CA PHE A 129 -5.06 2.56 -13.49
C PHE A 129 -5.57 3.48 -12.38
N ALA A 130 -4.88 4.60 -12.10
CA ALA A 130 -5.20 5.54 -11.01
C ALA A 130 -6.63 6.13 -11.06
N GLY A 131 -7.23 6.21 -12.25
CA GLY A 131 -8.60 6.70 -12.48
C GLY A 131 -9.63 5.61 -12.72
N GLU A 132 -9.25 4.33 -12.66
CA GLU A 132 -10.16 3.23 -13.00
C GLU A 132 -11.12 2.90 -11.85
N ARG A 133 -12.37 2.55 -12.24
CA ARG A 133 -13.43 2.19 -11.28
C ARG A 133 -13.59 0.67 -11.08
N ARG A 134 -12.89 -0.16 -11.90
CA ARG A 134 -12.92 -1.61 -11.73
C ARG A 134 -12.11 -2.05 -10.53
N ALA A 135 -12.41 -3.22 -9.98
CA ALA A 135 -11.53 -3.88 -9.04
C ALA A 135 -10.20 -4.23 -9.72
N LEU A 136 -9.07 -3.74 -9.17
CA LEU A 136 -7.72 -4.06 -9.63
C LEU A 136 -7.25 -5.38 -9.04
N SER A 137 -6.33 -6.05 -9.73
CA SER A 137 -5.61 -7.23 -9.22
C SER A 137 -4.30 -6.78 -8.59
N VAL A 138 -4.19 -6.90 -7.27
CA VAL A 138 -3.04 -6.46 -6.48
C VAL A 138 -2.26 -7.68 -5.98
N LEU A 139 -0.94 -7.66 -6.15
CA LEU A 139 -0.02 -8.67 -5.63
C LEU A 139 0.85 -8.05 -4.53
N ASP A 140 0.93 -8.73 -3.38
CA ASP A 140 2.02 -8.56 -2.43
C ASP A 140 2.87 -9.84 -2.42
N PRO A 141 4.07 -9.83 -3.03
CA PRO A 141 4.92 -11.01 -3.19
C PRO A 141 5.69 -11.41 -1.92
N LEU A 142 5.57 -10.64 -0.83
CA LEU A 142 6.20 -10.86 0.48
C LEU A 142 5.22 -10.46 1.58
N CYS A 143 3.99 -11.00 1.53
CA CYS A 143 2.83 -10.39 2.17
C CYS A 143 2.76 -10.57 3.71
N GLY A 144 3.61 -11.39 4.32
CA GLY A 144 3.56 -11.65 5.76
C GLY A 144 2.14 -11.98 6.21
N ARG A 145 1.61 -11.29 7.22
CA ARG A 145 0.23 -11.46 7.71
C ARG A 145 -0.80 -10.61 6.98
N GLY A 146 -0.51 -10.16 5.76
CA GLY A 146 -1.48 -9.62 4.82
C GLY A 146 -1.95 -8.18 5.08
N THR A 147 -1.14 -7.30 5.65
CA THR A 147 -1.54 -5.89 5.85
C THR A 147 -1.86 -5.21 4.51
N THR A 148 -1.03 -5.44 3.49
CA THR A 148 -1.28 -4.94 2.12
C THR A 148 -2.51 -5.57 1.49
N LEU A 149 -2.74 -6.88 1.72
CA LEU A 149 -3.92 -7.58 1.21
C LEU A 149 -5.21 -6.99 1.78
N ASN A 150 -5.21 -6.72 3.08
CA ASN A 150 -6.34 -6.06 3.75
C ASN A 150 -6.57 -4.65 3.22
N GLN A 151 -5.50 -3.89 2.93
CA GLN A 151 -5.62 -2.55 2.33
C GLN A 151 -6.20 -2.60 0.91
N ALA A 152 -5.80 -3.59 0.09
CA ALA A 152 -6.38 -3.79 -1.24
C ALA A 152 -7.89 -4.08 -1.15
N LEU A 153 -8.29 -4.96 -0.24
CA LEU A 153 -9.71 -5.28 0.01
C LEU A 153 -10.51 -4.07 0.49
N MET A 154 -9.93 -3.26 1.40
CA MET A 154 -10.55 -2.00 1.85
C MET A 154 -10.93 -1.09 0.68
N TYR A 155 -10.10 -1.05 -0.36
CA TYR A 155 -10.33 -0.24 -1.56
C TYR A 155 -11.15 -0.95 -2.65
N GLY A 156 -11.76 -2.10 -2.34
CA GLY A 156 -12.55 -2.84 -3.32
C GLY A 156 -11.72 -3.52 -4.41
N HIS A 157 -10.47 -3.87 -4.14
CA HIS A 157 -9.59 -4.56 -5.07
C HIS A 157 -9.40 -6.03 -4.72
N HIS A 158 -9.04 -6.83 -5.71
CA HIS A 158 -8.64 -8.23 -5.50
C HIS A 158 -7.23 -8.27 -4.91
N ALA A 159 -7.00 -9.11 -3.93
CA ALA A 159 -5.74 -9.24 -3.22
C ALA A 159 -5.11 -10.62 -3.42
N THR A 160 -3.85 -10.64 -3.83
CA THR A 160 -3.04 -11.85 -3.92
C THR A 160 -1.79 -11.70 -3.07
N GLY A 161 -1.50 -12.68 -2.24
CA GLY A 161 -0.32 -12.71 -1.39
C GLY A 161 0.51 -13.98 -1.58
N VAL A 162 1.83 -13.83 -1.49
CA VAL A 162 2.77 -14.94 -1.44
C VAL A 162 3.67 -14.75 -0.21
N GLU A 163 3.83 -15.80 0.59
CA GLU A 163 4.65 -15.77 1.80
C GLU A 163 5.25 -17.15 2.08
N VAL A 164 6.52 -17.16 2.41
CA VAL A 164 7.27 -18.38 2.69
C VAL A 164 7.03 -18.91 4.11
N ASP A 165 6.73 -18.04 5.08
CA ASP A 165 6.46 -18.45 6.45
C ASP A 165 5.05 -19.04 6.58
N LYS A 166 5.01 -20.37 6.84
CA LYS A 166 3.74 -21.09 7.04
C LYS A 166 2.93 -20.59 8.22
N LYS A 167 3.57 -20.06 9.27
CA LYS A 167 2.87 -19.52 10.44
C LYS A 167 2.10 -18.24 10.07
N ASP A 168 2.67 -17.41 9.21
CA ASP A 168 2.01 -16.20 8.73
C ASP A 168 0.86 -16.54 7.77
N PHE A 169 1.02 -17.55 6.91
CA PHE A 169 -0.06 -18.12 6.11
C PHE A 169 -1.23 -18.61 6.96
N GLU A 170 -0.95 -19.42 7.99
CA GLU A 170 -1.98 -19.95 8.90
C GLU A 170 -2.67 -18.82 9.67
N ALA A 171 -1.89 -17.87 10.20
CA ALA A 171 -2.41 -16.73 10.97
C ALA A 171 -3.35 -15.85 10.11
N PHE A 172 -2.94 -15.51 8.89
CA PHE A 172 -3.80 -14.74 7.97
C PHE A 172 -5.04 -15.54 7.56
N SER A 173 -4.88 -16.82 7.23
CA SER A 173 -5.99 -17.68 6.80
C SER A 173 -7.08 -17.80 7.88
N LEU A 174 -6.67 -17.96 9.14
CA LEU A 174 -7.60 -17.99 10.28
C LEU A 174 -8.26 -16.63 10.50
N PHE A 175 -7.46 -15.57 10.44
CA PHE A 175 -7.94 -14.21 10.66
C PHE A 175 -9.02 -13.82 9.65
N ILE A 176 -8.73 -13.91 8.35
CA ILE A 176 -9.65 -13.42 7.32
C ILE A 176 -10.95 -14.22 7.27
N GLN A 177 -10.89 -15.56 7.45
CA GLN A 177 -12.08 -16.40 7.50
C GLN A 177 -12.95 -16.10 8.73
N ARG A 178 -12.31 -15.82 9.89
CA ARG A 178 -13.04 -15.40 11.08
C ARG A 178 -13.65 -14.02 10.90
N TRP A 179 -12.90 -13.07 10.38
CA TRP A 179 -13.34 -11.70 10.19
C TRP A 179 -14.58 -11.62 9.28
N VAL A 180 -14.59 -12.30 8.12
CA VAL A 180 -15.75 -12.30 7.22
C VAL A 180 -16.99 -12.95 7.87
N LYS A 181 -16.82 -13.95 8.74
CA LYS A 181 -17.89 -14.56 9.52
C LYS A 181 -18.44 -13.59 10.58
N ASP A 182 -17.56 -12.96 11.33
CA ASP A 182 -17.94 -12.00 12.40
C ASP A 182 -18.68 -10.79 11.79
N LYS A 183 -18.28 -10.35 10.59
CA LYS A 183 -18.96 -9.31 9.81
C LYS A 183 -20.21 -9.78 9.07
N ARG A 184 -20.53 -11.08 9.14
CA ARG A 184 -21.68 -11.69 8.45
C ARG A 184 -21.70 -11.45 6.94
N LEU A 185 -20.52 -11.28 6.33
CA LEU A 185 -20.38 -11.13 4.88
C LEU A 185 -20.66 -12.47 4.19
N LYS A 186 -21.32 -12.43 3.05
CA LYS A 186 -21.45 -13.61 2.18
C LYS A 186 -20.10 -13.92 1.58
N HIS A 187 -19.64 -15.15 1.75
CA HIS A 187 -18.31 -15.57 1.29
C HIS A 187 -18.27 -17.06 1.01
N GLU A 188 -17.28 -17.44 0.22
CA GLU A 188 -16.84 -18.80 0.01
C GLU A 188 -15.34 -18.85 0.25
N ALA A 189 -14.86 -19.82 1.01
CA ALA A 189 -13.45 -20.01 1.30
C ALA A 189 -13.06 -21.46 1.00
N VAL A 190 -12.02 -21.63 0.17
CA VAL A 190 -11.47 -22.94 -0.23
C VAL A 190 -9.99 -22.97 0.13
N GLN A 191 -9.60 -23.95 0.92
CA GLN A 191 -8.21 -24.27 1.16
C GLN A 191 -7.81 -25.47 0.30
N GLY A 192 -6.62 -25.39 -0.32
CA GLY A 192 -6.12 -26.44 -1.21
C GLY A 192 -4.66 -26.27 -1.51
N HIS A 193 -4.23 -26.71 -2.67
CA HIS A 193 -2.86 -26.57 -3.13
C HIS A 193 -2.82 -26.08 -4.58
N VAL A 194 -1.77 -25.34 -4.92
CA VAL A 194 -1.42 -24.97 -6.29
C VAL A 194 0.05 -25.30 -6.51
N LYS A 195 0.37 -26.10 -7.52
CA LYS A 195 1.77 -26.55 -7.79
C LYS A 195 2.47 -27.13 -6.54
N GLY A 196 1.71 -27.80 -5.67
CA GLY A 196 2.24 -28.36 -4.41
C GLY A 196 2.30 -27.38 -3.23
N HIS A 197 2.05 -26.09 -3.44
CA HIS A 197 2.05 -25.07 -2.38
C HIS A 197 0.67 -24.92 -1.73
N PRO A 198 0.57 -24.84 -0.39
CA PRO A 198 -0.70 -24.57 0.29
C PRO A 198 -1.29 -23.23 -0.19
N LYS A 199 -2.61 -23.22 -0.38
CA LYS A 199 -3.34 -22.07 -0.91
C LYS A 199 -4.65 -21.87 -0.18
N LEU A 200 -4.99 -20.62 0.08
CA LEU A 200 -6.33 -20.15 0.43
C LEU A 200 -6.89 -19.33 -0.73
N ASP A 201 -8.07 -19.67 -1.20
CA ASP A 201 -8.91 -18.81 -2.03
C ASP A 201 -10.15 -18.42 -1.22
N LEU A 202 -10.45 -17.12 -1.18
CA LEU A 202 -11.64 -16.60 -0.54
C LEU A 202 -12.31 -15.59 -1.48
N ALA A 203 -13.60 -15.80 -1.76
CA ALA A 203 -14.45 -14.86 -2.46
C ALA A 203 -15.46 -14.28 -1.47
N LEU A 204 -15.59 -12.96 -1.40
CA LEU A 204 -16.53 -12.28 -0.50
C LEU A 204 -17.31 -11.19 -1.22
N GLY A 205 -18.56 -11.00 -0.85
CA GLY A 205 -19.39 -9.88 -1.30
C GLY A 205 -19.40 -8.78 -0.26
N VAL A 206 -19.12 -7.55 -0.69
CA VAL A 206 -19.23 -6.36 0.16
C VAL A 206 -20.66 -6.20 0.69
N THR A 207 -21.64 -6.50 -0.17
CA THR A 207 -23.05 -6.64 0.22
C THR A 207 -23.61 -7.99 -0.24
N LYS A 208 -24.75 -8.38 0.34
CA LYS A 208 -25.44 -9.62 -0.06
C LYS A 208 -25.92 -9.58 -1.52
N GLU A 209 -26.31 -8.40 -1.99
CA GLU A 209 -26.78 -8.16 -3.35
C GLU A 209 -25.63 -8.30 -4.36
N ARG A 210 -24.48 -7.67 -4.09
CA ARG A 210 -23.27 -7.79 -4.91
C ARG A 210 -22.80 -9.25 -4.98
N TYR A 211 -22.79 -9.97 -3.85
CA TYR A 211 -22.44 -11.39 -3.84
C TYR A 211 -23.36 -12.24 -4.72
N LYS A 212 -24.69 -12.03 -4.65
CA LYS A 212 -25.65 -12.73 -5.50
C LYS A 212 -25.49 -12.42 -6.98
N ALA A 213 -25.05 -11.21 -7.30
CA ALA A 213 -24.76 -10.79 -8.67
C ALA A 213 -23.41 -11.32 -9.19
N GLY A 214 -22.64 -12.06 -8.37
CA GLY A 214 -21.30 -12.51 -8.73
C GLY A 214 -20.21 -11.43 -8.62
N ASP A 215 -20.57 -10.23 -8.16
CA ASP A 215 -19.64 -9.14 -7.88
C ASP A 215 -18.98 -9.38 -6.51
N THR A 216 -17.82 -10.03 -6.54
CA THR A 216 -17.08 -10.45 -5.35
C THR A 216 -15.65 -9.95 -5.38
N LEU A 217 -15.16 -9.56 -4.22
CA LEU A 217 -13.72 -9.38 -4.00
C LEU A 217 -13.07 -10.74 -3.76
N ARG A 218 -11.86 -10.91 -4.25
CA ARG A 218 -11.14 -12.18 -4.14
C ARG A 218 -9.85 -11.99 -3.37
N VAL A 219 -9.57 -12.95 -2.48
CA VAL A 219 -8.27 -13.10 -1.82
C VAL A 219 -7.70 -14.43 -2.26
N THR A 220 -6.47 -14.40 -2.76
CA THR A 220 -5.67 -15.60 -2.98
C THR A 220 -4.40 -15.46 -2.13
N TYR A 221 -4.13 -16.43 -1.28
CA TYR A 221 -2.90 -16.47 -0.50
C TYR A 221 -2.20 -17.81 -0.71
N VAL A 222 -0.93 -17.77 -1.12
CA VAL A 222 -0.11 -18.95 -1.40
C VAL A 222 1.06 -18.99 -0.43
N SER A 223 1.24 -20.13 0.28
CA SER A 223 2.40 -20.35 1.14
C SER A 223 3.55 -20.90 0.31
N ALA A 224 4.40 -20.00 -0.18
CA ALA A 224 5.51 -20.33 -1.07
C ALA A 224 6.64 -19.29 -0.98
N ASP A 225 7.80 -19.63 -1.49
CA ASP A 225 8.84 -18.64 -1.79
C ASP A 225 8.36 -17.73 -2.92
N THR A 226 8.74 -16.45 -2.89
CA THR A 226 8.31 -15.44 -3.88
C THR A 226 8.67 -15.83 -5.32
N HIS A 227 9.71 -16.64 -5.53
CA HIS A 227 10.09 -17.13 -6.85
C HIS A 227 9.05 -18.10 -7.47
N ALA A 228 8.21 -18.73 -6.64
CA ALA A 228 7.13 -19.59 -7.12
C ALA A 228 6.04 -18.82 -7.88
N ILE A 229 6.02 -17.50 -7.82
CA ILE A 229 5.09 -16.64 -8.58
C ILE A 229 5.13 -16.97 -10.06
N ALA A 230 6.33 -17.25 -10.61
CA ALA A 230 6.50 -17.58 -12.04
C ALA A 230 5.77 -18.85 -12.48
N GLU A 231 5.56 -19.82 -11.59
CA GLU A 231 4.90 -21.09 -11.90
C GLU A 231 3.44 -21.15 -11.43
N VAL A 232 3.09 -20.33 -10.43
CA VAL A 232 1.76 -20.31 -9.81
C VAL A 232 0.81 -19.38 -10.54
N PHE A 233 1.31 -18.24 -11.03
CA PHE A 233 0.50 -17.22 -11.67
C PHE A 233 0.90 -16.99 -13.13
N GLN A 234 -0.08 -16.60 -13.92
CA GLN A 234 0.18 -16.23 -15.31
C GLN A 234 0.94 -14.89 -15.38
N GLN A 235 1.74 -14.71 -16.42
CA GLN A 235 2.36 -13.44 -16.71
C GLN A 235 1.28 -12.37 -16.96
N ARG A 236 1.60 -11.11 -16.62
CA ARG A 236 0.72 -9.95 -16.83
C ARG A 236 -0.66 -10.13 -16.22
N SER A 237 -0.74 -10.71 -15.01
CA SER A 237 -2.01 -10.95 -14.32
C SER A 237 -2.33 -9.90 -13.25
N PHE A 238 -1.35 -9.09 -12.85
CA PHE A 238 -1.51 -8.09 -11.81
C PHE A 238 -1.43 -6.66 -12.35
N ASP A 239 -2.30 -5.80 -11.84
CA ASP A 239 -2.31 -4.37 -12.13
C ASP A 239 -1.31 -3.61 -11.25
N LEU A 240 -1.20 -4.01 -10.00
CA LEU A 240 -0.28 -3.43 -9.02
C LEU A 240 0.51 -4.51 -8.29
N ILE A 241 1.76 -4.21 -7.96
CA ILE A 241 2.56 -4.94 -6.99
C ILE A 241 2.91 -3.97 -5.86
N VAL A 242 2.52 -4.29 -4.64
CA VAL A 242 2.73 -3.43 -3.46
C VAL A 242 3.31 -4.27 -2.34
N THR A 243 4.54 -3.99 -1.93
CA THR A 243 5.23 -4.82 -0.96
C THR A 243 6.11 -4.03 0.00
N ASP A 244 6.14 -4.47 1.24
CA ASP A 244 7.07 -4.00 2.28
C ASP A 244 8.16 -5.06 2.46
N ALA A 245 9.32 -4.84 1.83
CA ALA A 245 10.40 -5.82 1.77
C ALA A 245 11.05 -6.03 3.16
N PRO A 246 11.59 -7.23 3.46
CA PRO A 246 12.27 -7.49 4.73
C PRO A 246 13.41 -6.49 4.99
N TYR A 247 13.46 -5.94 6.21
CA TYR A 247 14.44 -4.89 6.55
C TYR A 247 15.84 -5.39 6.91
N GLY A 248 16.07 -6.71 6.87
CA GLY A 248 17.38 -7.31 7.18
C GLY A 248 17.81 -7.19 8.64
N VAL A 249 16.92 -6.80 9.55
CA VAL A 249 17.14 -6.75 10.98
C VAL A 249 16.52 -7.97 11.64
N GLN A 250 17.33 -8.75 12.41
CA GLN A 250 16.82 -9.89 13.18
C GLN A 250 15.98 -9.34 14.35
N HIS A 251 14.69 -9.55 14.32
CA HIS A 251 13.86 -9.45 15.52
C HIS A 251 13.95 -10.79 16.25
N GLY A 252 14.84 -10.81 17.27
CA GLY A 252 15.03 -11.81 18.30
C GLY A 252 14.34 -13.17 18.12
N ALA A 253 15.07 -14.13 17.54
CA ALA A 253 14.86 -15.54 17.80
C ALA A 253 16.23 -16.23 17.75
N HIS A 254 16.66 -16.78 18.88
CA HIS A 254 17.77 -17.71 18.95
C HIS A 254 17.39 -18.97 18.18
N GLY A 255 18.25 -19.36 17.23
CA GLY A 255 18.31 -20.71 16.71
C GLY A 255 17.94 -20.88 15.24
N ALA A 256 18.96 -21.27 14.52
CA ALA A 256 19.09 -21.79 13.18
C ALA A 256 19.65 -20.79 12.18
N GLU A 257 20.87 -21.06 11.75
CA GLU A 257 21.50 -20.56 10.53
C GLU A 257 20.69 -20.98 9.30
N THR A 258 19.55 -20.34 9.08
CA THR A 258 19.05 -20.19 7.72
C THR A 258 19.82 -19.01 7.16
N THR A 259 20.59 -19.26 6.11
CA THR A 259 21.24 -18.28 5.25
C THR A 259 20.16 -17.29 4.80
N ALA A 260 19.86 -16.30 5.65
CA ALA A 260 18.97 -15.22 5.29
C ALA A 260 19.65 -14.52 4.10
N ARG A 261 19.14 -14.78 2.88
CA ARG A 261 19.55 -14.06 1.68
C ARG A 261 19.51 -12.57 2.04
N LYS A 262 20.60 -11.86 1.82
CA LYS A 262 20.61 -10.43 2.03
C LYS A 262 19.40 -9.85 1.30
N PRO A 263 18.64 -8.89 1.86
CA PRO A 263 17.46 -8.31 1.19
C PRO A 263 17.74 -7.85 -0.25
N VAL A 264 18.98 -7.44 -0.52
CA VAL A 264 19.47 -7.07 -1.85
C VAL A 264 19.41 -8.25 -2.83
N ASP A 265 19.89 -9.45 -2.41
CA ASP A 265 19.92 -10.64 -3.27
C ASP A 265 18.50 -11.16 -3.54
N LEU A 266 17.61 -11.07 -2.53
CA LEU A 266 16.20 -11.40 -2.69
C LEU A 266 15.54 -10.49 -3.75
N LEU A 267 15.68 -9.18 -3.62
CA LEU A 267 15.09 -8.24 -4.57
C LEU A 267 15.68 -8.40 -5.97
N ALA A 268 16.99 -8.55 -6.10
CA ALA A 268 17.64 -8.74 -7.39
C ALA A 268 17.14 -10.01 -8.12
N SER A 269 16.92 -11.10 -7.40
CA SER A 269 16.43 -12.37 -7.98
C SER A 269 14.92 -12.40 -8.22
N ALA A 270 14.13 -11.68 -7.41
CA ALA A 270 12.67 -11.68 -7.49
C ALA A 270 12.11 -10.66 -8.50
N LEU A 271 12.77 -9.52 -8.68
CA LEU A 271 12.29 -8.43 -9.56
C LEU A 271 11.98 -8.86 -11.00
N PRO A 272 12.79 -9.70 -11.68
CA PRO A 272 12.43 -10.19 -13.01
C PRO A 272 11.10 -10.94 -13.04
N ILE A 273 10.83 -11.73 -11.99
CA ILE A 273 9.60 -12.51 -11.85
C ILE A 273 8.41 -11.59 -11.58
N TRP A 274 8.57 -10.64 -10.67
CA TRP A 274 7.52 -9.66 -10.36
C TRP A 274 7.19 -8.81 -11.58
N ARG A 275 8.23 -8.35 -12.32
CA ARG A 275 8.01 -7.60 -13.57
C ARG A 275 7.24 -8.39 -14.62
N ALA A 276 7.53 -9.68 -14.76
CA ALA A 276 6.81 -10.55 -15.70
C ALA A 276 5.34 -10.76 -15.31
N ALA A 277 5.02 -10.74 -14.01
CA ALA A 277 3.66 -10.86 -13.49
C ALA A 277 2.84 -9.56 -13.62
N LEU A 278 3.50 -8.40 -13.75
CA LEU A 278 2.88 -7.08 -13.84
C LEU A 278 2.41 -6.79 -15.28
N ARG A 279 1.19 -6.27 -15.42
CA ARG A 279 0.61 -5.83 -16.69
C ARG A 279 1.32 -4.57 -17.23
N PRO A 280 1.31 -4.33 -18.56
CA PRO A 280 1.63 -3.02 -19.10
C PRO A 280 0.76 -1.93 -18.45
N GLY A 281 1.36 -0.78 -18.18
CA GLY A 281 0.70 0.31 -17.43
C GLY A 281 0.57 0.07 -15.93
N GLY A 282 0.93 -1.11 -15.43
CA GLY A 282 0.95 -1.40 -14.00
C GLY A 282 2.12 -0.74 -13.28
N ALA A 283 2.07 -0.72 -11.95
CA ALA A 283 3.13 -0.16 -11.13
C ALA A 283 3.53 -1.13 -10.00
N ILE A 284 4.82 -1.06 -9.64
CA ILE A 284 5.37 -1.74 -8.48
C ILE A 284 5.82 -0.71 -7.46
N GLY A 285 5.31 -0.79 -6.23
CA GLY A 285 5.75 -0.01 -5.08
C GLY A 285 6.45 -0.89 -4.07
N ILE A 286 7.66 -0.53 -3.69
CA ILE A 286 8.48 -1.26 -2.73
C ILE A 286 8.85 -0.32 -1.60
N ALA A 287 8.51 -0.71 -0.36
CA ALA A 287 9.10 -0.14 0.84
C ALA A 287 10.25 -1.01 1.31
N TRP A 288 11.30 -0.38 1.84
CA TRP A 288 12.48 -1.11 2.30
C TRP A 288 13.29 -0.30 3.31
N ASN A 289 14.34 -0.90 3.87
CA ASN A 289 15.30 -0.22 4.75
C ASN A 289 16.49 0.36 3.94
N ASN A 290 16.54 1.69 3.79
CA ASN A 290 17.59 2.39 3.03
C ASN A 290 18.99 2.27 3.67
N LEU A 291 19.10 1.86 4.93
CA LEU A 291 20.40 1.55 5.55
C LEU A 291 20.98 0.22 5.01
N VAL A 292 20.14 -0.71 4.55
CA VAL A 292 20.56 -2.01 4.03
C VAL A 292 20.78 -1.98 2.53
N LEU A 293 19.92 -1.30 1.79
CA LEU A 293 20.01 -1.16 0.34
C LEU A 293 19.80 0.32 -0.03
N ARG A 294 20.81 0.94 -0.60
CA ARG A 294 20.72 2.35 -1.02
C ARG A 294 19.71 2.53 -2.13
N ARG A 295 18.98 3.66 -2.08
CA ARG A 295 17.90 4.01 -3.05
C ARG A 295 18.39 3.91 -4.50
N GLU A 296 19.57 4.43 -4.80
CA GLU A 296 20.15 4.43 -6.15
C GLU A 296 20.35 3.01 -6.68
N LYS A 297 20.74 2.08 -5.80
CA LYS A 297 20.94 0.68 -6.20
C LYS A 297 19.60 -0.03 -6.46
N LEU A 298 18.57 0.25 -5.67
CA LEU A 298 17.23 -0.30 -5.91
C LEU A 298 16.62 0.31 -7.19
N ALA A 299 16.79 1.61 -7.42
CA ALA A 299 16.38 2.28 -8.65
C ALA A 299 17.05 1.66 -9.89
N GLN A 300 18.36 1.38 -9.80
CA GLN A 300 19.09 0.68 -10.85
C GLN A 300 18.50 -0.72 -11.11
N LEU A 301 18.23 -1.51 -10.07
CA LEU A 301 17.62 -2.84 -10.21
C LEU A 301 16.25 -2.78 -10.89
N LEU A 302 15.41 -1.81 -10.54
CA LEU A 302 14.10 -1.61 -11.19
C LEU A 302 14.29 -1.29 -12.68
N ALA A 303 15.18 -0.38 -13.03
CA ALA A 303 15.46 0.02 -14.42
C ALA A 303 16.05 -1.13 -15.24
N GLU A 304 16.98 -1.91 -14.68
CA GLU A 304 17.55 -3.11 -15.33
C GLU A 304 16.50 -4.18 -15.64
N ASN A 305 15.37 -4.17 -14.91
CA ASN A 305 14.21 -5.04 -15.16
C ASN A 305 13.12 -4.40 -16.02
N GLY A 306 13.42 -3.31 -16.73
CA GLY A 306 12.49 -2.66 -17.66
C GLY A 306 11.33 -1.94 -16.99
N LEU A 307 11.55 -1.39 -15.79
CA LEU A 307 10.62 -0.53 -15.09
C LEU A 307 11.09 0.92 -15.19
N GLU A 308 10.19 1.82 -15.51
CA GLU A 308 10.44 3.26 -15.48
C GLU A 308 10.33 3.73 -14.02
N VAL A 309 11.46 4.08 -13.41
CA VAL A 309 11.49 4.54 -12.02
C VAL A 309 10.90 5.93 -11.92
N CYS A 310 9.89 6.10 -11.07
CA CYS A 310 9.31 7.41 -10.78
C CYS A 310 10.31 8.23 -9.95
N THR A 311 10.78 9.33 -10.53
CA THR A 311 11.74 10.25 -9.90
C THR A 311 11.19 11.66 -9.93
N SER A 312 11.08 12.27 -8.79
CA SER A 312 10.77 13.69 -8.59
C SER A 312 11.09 14.05 -7.15
N LEU A 313 11.14 15.32 -6.81
CA LEU A 313 11.32 15.74 -5.41
C LEU A 313 10.29 15.09 -4.48
N ALA A 314 9.04 14.91 -4.95
CA ALA A 314 7.99 14.27 -4.17
C ALA A 314 8.24 12.76 -4.00
N HIS A 315 8.55 12.04 -5.08
CA HIS A 315 8.85 10.61 -5.04
C HIS A 315 10.11 10.26 -4.22
N ASP A 316 11.02 11.21 -4.06
CA ASP A 316 12.26 11.06 -3.30
C ASP A 316 12.14 11.54 -1.84
N SER A 317 10.93 11.92 -1.38
CA SER A 317 10.69 12.53 -0.06
C SER A 317 10.01 11.59 0.96
N PHE A 318 10.05 10.28 0.76
CA PHE A 318 9.39 9.33 1.65
C PHE A 318 10.31 8.70 2.71
N GLU A 319 11.61 8.97 2.64
CA GLU A 319 12.54 8.44 3.64
C GLU A 319 12.20 8.98 5.03
N HIS A 320 12.04 8.08 6.00
CA HIS A 320 11.82 8.43 7.40
C HIS A 320 12.40 7.39 8.34
N ARG A 321 12.70 7.82 9.57
CA ARG A 321 13.19 6.93 10.61
C ARG A 321 12.03 6.14 11.23
N VAL A 322 12.22 4.83 11.41
CA VAL A 322 11.31 3.95 12.15
C VAL A 322 11.90 3.65 13.53
N ASP A 323 13.19 3.28 13.59
CA ASP A 323 13.96 3.09 14.82
C ASP A 323 15.46 3.37 14.58
N ALA A 324 16.34 2.90 15.47
CA ALA A 324 17.78 3.11 15.33
C ALA A 324 18.41 2.35 14.15
N SER A 325 17.81 1.22 13.75
CA SER A 325 18.30 0.27 12.75
C SER A 325 17.52 0.31 11.44
N ILE A 326 16.40 1.05 11.40
CA ILE A 326 15.50 1.10 10.25
C ILE A 326 15.28 2.55 9.82
N ARG A 327 15.74 2.84 8.60
CA ARG A 327 15.38 4.04 7.85
C ARG A 327 14.55 3.59 6.65
N ARG A 328 13.25 3.69 6.80
CA ARG A 328 12.30 3.25 5.78
C ARG A 328 12.21 4.27 4.66
N ASP A 329 12.17 3.78 3.44
CA ASP A 329 11.89 4.58 2.26
C ASP A 329 10.92 3.80 1.36
N LEU A 330 10.37 4.43 0.33
CA LEU A 330 9.58 3.78 -0.71
C LEU A 330 10.01 4.25 -2.11
N ILE A 331 9.93 3.36 -3.07
CA ILE A 331 10.21 3.62 -4.48
C ILE A 331 9.11 3.01 -5.35
N VAL A 332 8.82 3.66 -6.46
CA VAL A 332 7.85 3.16 -7.43
C VAL A 332 8.47 3.07 -8.82
N GLY A 333 8.14 1.99 -9.52
CA GLY A 333 8.46 1.80 -10.93
C GLY A 333 7.22 1.44 -11.73
N ARG A 334 7.10 2.00 -12.94
CA ARG A 334 6.02 1.72 -13.90
C ARG A 334 6.44 0.66 -14.90
N ALA A 335 5.51 -0.20 -15.27
CA ALA A 335 5.68 -1.08 -16.42
C ALA A 335 5.20 -0.36 -17.68
N PRO A 336 6.08 -0.14 -18.69
CA PRO A 336 5.68 0.42 -19.98
C PRO A 336 4.71 -0.49 -20.72
#